data_954014597a9df1424e8f26808b46e5de
#
_entry.id   954014597a9df1424e8f26808b46e5de
#
_cell.length_a   1.000
_cell.length_b   1.000
_cell.length_c   1.000
_cell.angle_alpha   90.00
_cell.angle_beta   90.00
_cell.angle_gamma   90.00
#
_symmetry.space_group_name_H-M   'P 1'
#
loop_
_entity.id
_entity.type
_entity.pdbx_description
1 polymer ?
#
loop_
_entity_poly.entity_id
_entity_poly.type
_entity_poly.pdbx_seq_one_letter_code
_entity_poly.pdbx_strand_id
1 'polypeptide(L)'
;MKKILIGTVGILLYKYLPRSITFMPLGVSKAILCIAMIVGYFLFDKNLRNLIKHKFSYIKFFFCGIGLWAVQSILMTLLLTFIEALFGWTMPAMLNGQDVMSPWLYVPIAVILGPLTEEFLFRGLFQEGLSGLSDHKVWQVITIILTSIFFGILHPIPAQKVSAFITGLVFGFIYYKKKDIRYGCMLHIGNNFMATMLSYILAAVII
;
A
#
# COMPACT_ATOMS: atom_id res chain seq x y z
N MET A 1 -13.90 -8.97 -15.69
CA MET A 1 -14.20 -10.12 -14.80
C MET A 1 -12.94 -10.83 -14.29
N LYS A 2 -12.09 -11.44 -15.14
CA LYS A 2 -10.91 -12.24 -14.71
C LYS A 2 -9.96 -11.47 -13.78
N LYS A 3 -9.61 -10.21 -14.11
CA LYS A 3 -8.72 -9.37 -13.26
C LYS A 3 -9.33 -9.07 -11.88
N ILE A 4 -10.64 -8.83 -11.81
CA ILE A 4 -11.36 -8.59 -10.55
C ILE A 4 -11.24 -9.82 -9.66
N LEU A 5 -11.57 -11.00 -10.19
CA LEU A 5 -11.52 -12.25 -9.43
C LEU A 5 -10.10 -12.54 -8.92
N ILE A 6 -9.09 -12.47 -9.78
CA ILE A 6 -7.68 -12.69 -9.41
C ILE A 6 -7.22 -11.66 -8.37
N GLY A 7 -7.57 -10.38 -8.56
CA GLY A 7 -7.26 -9.32 -7.61
C GLY A 7 -7.88 -9.54 -6.24
N THR A 8 -9.17 -9.88 -6.20
CA THR A 8 -9.88 -10.15 -4.94
C THR A 8 -9.29 -11.36 -4.21
N VAL A 9 -9.10 -12.48 -4.89
CA VAL A 9 -8.48 -13.69 -4.31
C VAL A 9 -7.07 -13.39 -3.84
N GLY A 10 -6.27 -12.68 -4.64
CA GLY A 10 -4.92 -12.27 -4.28
C GLY A 10 -4.87 -11.41 -3.01
N ILE A 11 -5.77 -10.42 -2.89
CA ILE A 11 -5.89 -9.57 -1.70
C ILE A 11 -6.21 -10.41 -0.45
N LEU A 12 -7.16 -11.34 -0.56
CA LEU A 12 -7.52 -12.22 0.56
C LEU A 12 -6.36 -13.14 0.96
N LEU A 13 -5.68 -13.74 -0.02
CA LEU A 13 -4.49 -14.56 0.24
C LEU A 13 -3.38 -13.73 0.88
N TYR A 14 -3.10 -12.54 0.38
CA TYR A 14 -2.07 -11.65 0.93
C TYR A 14 -2.32 -11.30 2.39
N LYS A 15 -3.58 -11.07 2.77
CA LYS A 15 -3.94 -10.70 4.13
C LYS A 15 -3.95 -11.87 5.11
N TYR A 16 -4.50 -13.01 4.71
CA TYR A 16 -4.83 -14.09 5.64
C TYR A 16 -3.89 -15.29 5.57
N LEU A 17 -3.41 -15.66 4.39
CA LEU A 17 -2.60 -16.88 4.21
C LEU A 17 -1.32 -16.89 5.06
N PRO A 18 -0.51 -15.80 5.19
CA PRO A 18 0.70 -15.85 5.99
C PRO A 18 0.44 -16.20 7.47
N ARG A 19 -0.71 -15.75 8.01
CA ARG A 19 -1.11 -16.03 9.40
C ARG A 19 -1.62 -17.46 9.61
N SER A 20 -2.07 -18.11 8.54
CA SER A 20 -2.55 -19.50 8.59
C SER A 20 -1.40 -20.52 8.49
N ILE A 21 -0.20 -20.07 8.12
CA ILE A 21 1.00 -20.90 8.03
C ILE A 21 1.71 -20.89 9.37
N THR A 22 1.50 -21.92 10.18
CA THR A 22 2.01 -21.98 11.57
C THR A 22 3.39 -22.61 11.73
N PHE A 23 3.89 -23.30 10.68
CA PHE A 23 5.15 -24.02 10.73
C PHE A 23 6.39 -23.15 10.39
N MET A 24 6.19 -21.87 10.03
CA MET A 24 7.27 -20.92 9.77
C MET A 24 6.95 -19.55 10.35
N PRO A 25 7.98 -18.70 10.65
CA PRO A 25 7.76 -17.34 11.12
C PRO A 25 6.90 -16.51 10.15
N LEU A 26 5.98 -15.71 10.70
CA LEU A 26 5.05 -14.86 9.94
C LEU A 26 5.74 -14.00 8.86
N GLY A 27 6.90 -13.43 9.20
CA GLY A 27 7.66 -12.62 8.25
C GLY A 27 8.17 -13.42 7.06
N VAL A 28 8.63 -14.65 7.28
CA VAL A 28 9.13 -15.51 6.21
C VAL A 28 7.98 -15.92 5.29
N SER A 29 6.84 -16.36 5.84
CA SER A 29 5.66 -16.72 5.05
C SER A 29 5.14 -15.53 4.24
N LYS A 30 5.13 -14.34 4.84
CA LYS A 30 4.73 -13.09 4.15
C LYS A 30 5.70 -12.73 3.03
N ALA A 31 7.01 -12.83 3.25
CA ALA A 31 8.01 -12.55 2.22
C ALA A 31 7.89 -13.49 1.03
N ILE A 32 7.76 -14.80 1.27
CA ILE A 32 7.59 -15.81 0.21
C ILE A 32 6.32 -15.52 -0.60
N LEU A 33 5.21 -15.22 0.07
CA LEU A 33 3.96 -14.91 -0.61
C LEU A 33 4.06 -13.62 -1.46
N CYS A 34 4.68 -12.56 -0.94
CA CYS A 34 4.93 -11.35 -1.70
C CYS A 34 5.75 -11.63 -2.97
N ILE A 35 6.85 -12.35 -2.83
CA ILE A 35 7.71 -12.71 -3.98
C ILE A 35 6.92 -13.53 -5.01
N ALA A 36 6.16 -14.53 -4.57
CA ALA A 36 5.33 -15.34 -5.46
C ALA A 36 4.28 -14.50 -6.21
N MET A 37 3.64 -13.56 -5.52
CA MET A 37 2.66 -12.66 -6.13
C MET A 37 3.29 -11.67 -7.10
N ILE A 38 4.45 -11.10 -6.77
CA ILE A 38 5.20 -10.19 -7.66
C ILE A 38 5.61 -10.92 -8.93
N VAL A 39 6.18 -12.11 -8.80
CA VAL A 39 6.59 -12.94 -9.96
C VAL A 39 5.36 -13.35 -10.77
N GLY A 40 4.30 -13.81 -10.10
CA GLY A 40 3.04 -14.18 -10.75
C GLY A 40 2.44 -13.01 -11.54
N TYR A 41 2.39 -11.81 -10.95
CA TYR A 41 1.92 -10.63 -11.64
C TYR A 41 2.81 -10.26 -12.83
N PHE A 42 4.11 -10.29 -12.65
CA PHE A 42 5.07 -10.02 -13.73
C PHE A 42 4.89 -10.98 -14.92
N LEU A 43 4.67 -12.26 -14.65
CA LEU A 43 4.41 -13.26 -15.69
C LEU A 43 3.03 -13.07 -16.35
N PHE A 44 2.02 -12.66 -15.58
CA PHE A 44 0.65 -12.47 -16.04
C PHE A 44 0.47 -11.18 -16.86
N ASP A 45 1.10 -10.06 -16.45
CA ASP A 45 0.85 -8.75 -17.05
C ASP A 45 1.88 -8.41 -18.14
N LYS A 46 1.47 -8.55 -19.39
CA LYS A 46 2.30 -8.18 -20.56
C LYS A 46 2.63 -6.67 -20.61
N ASN A 47 1.71 -5.82 -20.10
CA ASN A 47 1.92 -4.38 -20.11
C ASN A 47 3.05 -3.99 -19.17
N LEU A 48 3.12 -4.57 -17.96
CA LEU A 48 4.24 -4.34 -17.05
C LEU A 48 5.58 -4.71 -17.70
N ARG A 49 5.66 -5.89 -18.34
CA ARG A 49 6.87 -6.33 -19.05
C ARG A 49 7.31 -5.37 -20.18
N ASN A 50 6.36 -4.70 -20.80
CA ASN A 50 6.66 -3.66 -21.78
C ASN A 50 7.07 -2.35 -21.12
N LEU A 51 6.36 -1.91 -20.06
CA LEU A 51 6.65 -0.67 -19.34
C LEU A 51 8.08 -0.64 -18.79
N ILE A 52 8.61 -1.74 -18.24
CA ILE A 52 9.97 -1.78 -17.70
C ILE A 52 11.05 -1.55 -18.74
N LYS A 53 10.76 -1.72 -20.04
CA LYS A 53 11.71 -1.44 -21.14
C LYS A 53 11.80 0.06 -21.44
N HIS A 54 10.88 0.88 -20.96
CA HIS A 54 10.86 2.31 -21.18
C HIS A 54 11.50 3.07 -20.01
N LYS A 55 12.13 4.21 -20.32
CA LYS A 55 12.73 5.09 -19.31
C LYS A 55 11.69 5.52 -18.28
N PHE A 56 12.09 5.48 -17.01
CA PHE A 56 11.27 5.91 -15.89
C PHE A 56 12.17 6.49 -14.79
N SER A 57 11.72 7.58 -14.17
CA SER A 57 12.50 8.28 -13.15
C SER A 57 12.23 7.70 -11.75
N TYR A 58 12.72 6.50 -11.47
CA TYR A 58 12.50 5.78 -10.20
C TYR A 58 12.86 6.64 -8.97
N ILE A 59 14.06 7.21 -8.96
CA ILE A 59 14.56 8.05 -7.86
C ILE A 59 13.66 9.25 -7.61
N LYS A 60 13.24 9.96 -8.68
CA LYS A 60 12.33 11.10 -8.55
C LYS A 60 11.03 10.70 -7.83
N PHE A 61 10.38 9.62 -8.27
CA PHE A 61 9.10 9.21 -7.70
C PHE A 61 9.24 8.59 -6.31
N PHE A 62 10.39 8.00 -5.98
CA PHE A 62 10.72 7.60 -4.61
C PHE A 62 10.73 8.83 -3.67
N PHE A 63 11.44 9.89 -4.02
CA PHE A 63 11.45 11.13 -3.21
C PHE A 63 10.10 11.84 -3.18
N CYS A 64 9.31 11.78 -4.26
CA CYS A 64 7.92 12.23 -4.22
C CYS A 64 7.08 11.45 -3.20
N GLY A 65 7.34 10.15 -3.03
CA GLY A 65 6.72 9.32 -2.01
C GLY A 65 7.06 9.75 -0.59
N ILE A 66 8.32 10.11 -0.34
CA ILE A 66 8.75 10.70 0.94
C ILE A 66 8.02 12.03 1.20
N GLY A 67 7.94 12.88 0.19
CA GLY A 67 7.18 14.14 0.28
C GLY A 67 5.70 13.92 0.55
N LEU A 68 5.08 12.94 -0.10
CA LEU A 68 3.69 12.55 0.14
C LEU A 68 3.49 12.10 1.59
N TRP A 69 4.40 11.29 2.13
CA TRP A 69 4.37 10.88 3.53
C TRP A 69 4.41 12.10 4.47
N ALA A 70 5.29 13.07 4.23
CA ALA A 70 5.40 14.26 5.06
C ALA A 70 4.11 15.10 5.07
N VAL A 71 3.55 15.37 3.89
CA VAL A 71 2.26 16.08 3.75
C VAL A 71 1.14 15.32 4.46
N GLN A 72 1.04 14.02 4.22
CA GLN A 72 0.02 13.17 4.84
C GLN A 72 0.16 13.12 6.37
N SER A 73 1.37 13.04 6.90
CA SER A 73 1.62 13.03 8.35
C SER A 73 1.19 14.35 8.99
N ILE A 74 1.47 15.49 8.37
CA ILE A 74 1.00 16.81 8.83
C ILE A 74 -0.53 16.85 8.83
N LEU A 75 -1.16 16.47 7.71
CA LEU A 75 -2.64 16.48 7.60
C LEU A 75 -3.30 15.55 8.62
N MET A 76 -2.74 14.36 8.83
CA MET A 76 -3.24 13.43 9.83
C MET A 76 -3.09 13.96 11.26
N THR A 77 -1.97 14.58 11.59
CA THR A 77 -1.77 15.21 12.90
C THR A 77 -2.80 16.31 13.13
N LEU A 78 -2.98 17.23 12.15
CA LEU A 78 -3.97 18.31 12.25
C LEU A 78 -5.40 17.75 12.41
N LEU A 79 -5.77 16.74 11.63
CA LEU A 79 -7.08 16.09 11.70
C LEU A 79 -7.31 15.45 13.07
N LEU A 80 -6.34 14.71 13.59
CA LEU A 80 -6.46 14.03 14.88
C LEU A 80 -6.54 15.03 16.04
N THR A 81 -5.70 16.08 16.02
CA THR A 81 -5.77 17.15 17.01
C THR A 81 -7.13 17.87 16.97
N PHE A 82 -7.67 18.11 15.77
CA PHE A 82 -9.00 18.71 15.62
C PHE A 82 -10.11 17.81 16.17
N ILE A 83 -10.07 16.52 15.90
CA ILE A 83 -11.02 15.53 16.42
C ILE A 83 -10.94 15.45 17.95
N GLU A 84 -9.73 15.43 18.50
CA GLU A 84 -9.50 15.44 19.95
C GLU A 84 -10.08 16.68 20.59
N ALA A 85 -9.84 17.86 20.00
CA ALA A 85 -10.35 19.15 20.51
C ALA A 85 -11.90 19.23 20.50
N LEU A 86 -12.56 18.63 19.48
CA LEU A 86 -14.02 18.67 19.37
C LEU A 86 -14.74 17.62 20.19
N PHE A 87 -14.17 16.41 20.27
CA PHE A 87 -14.88 15.24 20.79
C PHE A 87 -14.22 14.62 22.03
N GLY A 88 -13.05 15.14 22.46
CA GLY A 88 -12.27 14.54 23.55
C GLY A 88 -11.77 13.11 23.21
N TRP A 89 -11.76 12.73 21.94
CA TRP A 89 -11.39 11.39 21.51
C TRP A 89 -9.93 11.32 21.09
N THR A 90 -9.12 10.58 21.87
CA THR A 90 -7.74 10.32 21.55
C THR A 90 -7.61 9.01 20.79
N MET A 91 -6.89 9.02 19.65
CA MET A 91 -6.54 7.77 18.99
C MET A 91 -5.47 7.02 19.79
N PRO A 92 -5.65 5.69 19.97
CA PRO A 92 -4.61 4.87 20.58
C PRO A 92 -3.28 5.05 19.85
N ALA A 93 -2.19 5.19 20.60
CA ALA A 93 -0.86 5.34 20.04
C ALA A 93 -0.54 4.20 19.06
N MET A 94 0.04 4.54 17.91
CA MET A 94 0.37 3.59 16.83
C MET A 94 1.40 2.52 17.22
N LEU A 95 2.01 2.64 18.39
CA LEU A 95 3.16 1.83 18.81
C LEU A 95 2.79 0.46 19.43
N ASN A 96 1.52 0.19 19.69
CA ASN A 96 1.10 -1.06 20.31
C ASN A 96 0.84 -2.15 19.26
N GLY A 97 1.72 -3.12 19.17
CA GLY A 97 1.47 -4.39 18.46
C GLY A 97 2.17 -4.59 17.13
N GLN A 98 3.37 -4.06 16.95
CA GLN A 98 4.23 -4.60 15.91
C GLN A 98 4.65 -6.01 16.35
N ASP A 99 4.20 -7.02 15.62
CA ASP A 99 4.78 -8.36 15.73
C ASP A 99 6.30 -8.19 15.72
N VAL A 100 6.99 -8.75 16.72
CA VAL A 100 8.44 -8.60 16.93
C VAL A 100 9.17 -9.34 15.79
N MET A 101 9.13 -8.72 14.62
CA MET A 101 9.85 -9.21 13.46
C MET A 101 11.23 -8.58 13.45
N SER A 102 12.27 -9.39 13.22
CA SER A 102 13.63 -8.86 13.05
C SER A 102 13.65 -7.73 12.03
N PRO A 103 14.30 -6.58 12.30
CA PRO A 103 14.40 -5.45 11.36
C PRO A 103 14.87 -5.85 9.96
N TRP A 104 15.81 -6.80 9.87
CA TRP A 104 16.35 -7.32 8.62
C TRP A 104 15.29 -7.98 7.73
N LEU A 105 14.26 -8.54 8.32
CA LEU A 105 13.14 -9.15 7.60
C LEU A 105 11.98 -8.17 7.43
N TYR A 106 11.71 -7.37 8.47
CA TYR A 106 10.61 -6.40 8.46
C TYR A 106 10.81 -5.29 7.42
N VAL A 107 12.00 -4.66 7.39
CA VAL A 107 12.27 -3.51 6.50
C VAL A 107 12.08 -3.86 5.02
N PRO A 108 12.67 -4.93 4.45
CA PRO A 108 12.42 -5.32 3.07
C PRO A 108 10.94 -5.59 2.77
N ILE A 109 10.23 -6.22 3.69
CA ILE A 109 8.80 -6.52 3.52
C ILE A 109 7.97 -5.24 3.57
N ALA A 110 8.15 -4.42 4.60
CA ALA A 110 7.34 -3.22 4.81
C ALA A 110 7.61 -2.14 3.75
N VAL A 111 8.86 -2.01 3.29
CA VAL A 111 9.28 -0.92 2.40
C VAL A 111 9.20 -1.30 0.92
N ILE A 112 9.46 -2.55 0.56
CA ILE A 112 9.58 -2.94 -0.84
C ILE A 112 8.54 -3.98 -1.24
N LEU A 113 8.59 -5.18 -0.63
CA LEU A 113 7.78 -6.31 -1.07
C LEU A 113 6.28 -6.07 -0.87
N GLY A 114 5.90 -5.53 0.29
CA GLY A 114 4.51 -5.17 0.60
C GLY A 114 3.96 -4.14 -0.39
N PRO A 115 4.56 -2.93 -0.49
CA PRO A 115 4.14 -1.92 -1.44
C PRO A 115 4.02 -2.40 -2.88
N LEU A 116 4.99 -3.16 -3.39
CA LEU A 116 4.92 -3.73 -4.75
C LEU A 116 3.72 -4.67 -4.90
N THR A 117 3.56 -5.60 -3.94
CA THR A 117 2.45 -6.56 -3.95
C THR A 117 1.11 -5.85 -3.87
N GLU A 118 0.99 -4.87 -2.99
CA GLU A 118 -0.25 -4.11 -2.80
C GLU A 118 -0.62 -3.31 -4.06
N GLU A 119 0.33 -2.62 -4.69
CA GLU A 119 0.05 -1.92 -5.94
C GLU A 119 -0.36 -2.89 -7.05
N PHE A 120 0.31 -4.03 -7.19
CA PHE A 120 -0.07 -5.02 -8.20
C PHE A 120 -1.47 -5.57 -7.98
N LEU A 121 -1.83 -5.88 -6.73
CA LEU A 121 -3.16 -6.41 -6.41
C LEU A 121 -4.25 -5.33 -6.54
N PHE A 122 -4.03 -4.15 -5.96
CA PHE A 122 -5.06 -3.11 -5.91
C PHE A 122 -5.18 -2.33 -7.22
N ARG A 123 -4.08 -1.90 -7.82
CA ARG A 123 -4.12 -1.07 -9.05
C ARG A 123 -4.07 -1.92 -10.30
N GLY A 124 -3.13 -2.84 -10.37
CA GLY A 124 -2.92 -3.66 -11.56
C GLY A 124 -4.03 -4.68 -11.83
N LEU A 125 -4.65 -5.22 -10.79
CA LEU A 125 -5.71 -6.21 -10.94
C LEU A 125 -7.09 -5.70 -10.55
N PHE A 126 -7.28 -5.26 -9.31
CA PHE A 126 -8.60 -4.94 -8.80
C PHE A 126 -9.16 -3.65 -9.41
N GLN A 127 -8.43 -2.53 -9.31
CA GLN A 127 -8.85 -1.26 -9.90
C GLN A 127 -8.94 -1.35 -11.43
N GLU A 128 -7.93 -1.92 -12.09
CA GLU A 128 -7.94 -2.08 -13.55
C GLU A 128 -9.10 -2.95 -14.02
N GLY A 129 -9.39 -4.02 -13.27
CA GLY A 129 -10.53 -4.90 -13.56
C GLY A 129 -11.88 -4.20 -13.45
N LEU A 130 -12.09 -3.43 -12.37
CA LEU A 130 -13.31 -2.64 -12.16
C LEU A 130 -13.43 -1.50 -13.18
N SER A 131 -12.33 -0.79 -13.45
CA SER A 131 -12.31 0.29 -14.46
C SER A 131 -12.70 -0.19 -15.84
N GLY A 132 -12.35 -1.43 -16.20
CA GLY A 132 -12.71 -2.04 -17.47
C GLY A 132 -14.20 -2.42 -17.63
N LEU A 133 -15.04 -2.21 -16.62
CA LEU A 133 -16.49 -2.48 -16.71
C LEU A 133 -17.24 -1.32 -17.39
N SER A 134 -16.72 -0.10 -17.38
CA SER A 134 -17.32 1.06 -18.05
C SER A 134 -16.30 2.17 -18.26
N ASP A 135 -16.33 2.81 -19.41
CA ASP A 135 -15.49 3.97 -19.74
C ASP A 135 -16.07 5.29 -19.19
N HIS A 136 -17.25 5.25 -18.55
CA HIS A 136 -17.87 6.46 -18.02
C HIS A 136 -17.03 7.07 -16.88
N LYS A 137 -16.78 8.39 -16.95
CA LYS A 137 -15.90 9.09 -15.99
C LYS A 137 -16.33 8.91 -14.53
N VAL A 138 -17.64 8.94 -14.26
CA VAL A 138 -18.17 8.74 -12.90
C VAL A 138 -17.83 7.34 -12.40
N TRP A 139 -17.91 6.31 -13.26
CA TRP A 139 -17.52 4.95 -12.90
C TRP A 139 -16.04 4.84 -12.55
N GLN A 140 -15.18 5.54 -13.28
CA GLN A 140 -13.73 5.58 -12.97
C GLN A 140 -13.48 6.20 -11.59
N VAL A 141 -14.20 7.28 -11.24
CA VAL A 141 -14.10 7.90 -9.90
C VAL A 141 -14.60 6.93 -8.81
N ILE A 142 -15.77 6.31 -9.03
CA ILE A 142 -16.33 5.31 -8.10
C ILE A 142 -15.31 4.17 -7.89
N THR A 143 -14.71 3.68 -8.95
CA THR A 143 -13.70 2.61 -8.88
C THR A 143 -12.49 3.01 -8.03
N ILE A 144 -11.98 4.24 -8.19
CA ILE A 144 -10.87 4.76 -7.36
C ILE A 144 -11.30 4.80 -5.88
N ILE A 145 -12.47 5.33 -5.59
CA ILE A 145 -12.98 5.44 -4.22
C ILE A 145 -13.15 4.05 -3.60
N LEU A 146 -13.82 3.12 -4.28
CA LEU A 146 -14.05 1.76 -3.78
C LEU A 146 -12.75 1.04 -3.49
N THR A 147 -11.80 1.04 -4.44
CA THR A 147 -10.51 0.36 -4.24
C THR A 147 -9.69 0.98 -3.12
N SER A 148 -9.81 2.30 -2.89
CA SER A 148 -9.16 3.00 -1.79
C SER A 148 -9.80 2.70 -0.43
N ILE A 149 -11.13 2.56 -0.37
CA ILE A 149 -11.83 2.10 0.83
C ILE A 149 -11.37 0.70 1.21
N PHE A 150 -11.34 -0.23 0.25
CA PHE A 150 -10.85 -1.59 0.51
C PHE A 150 -9.40 -1.58 0.97
N PHE A 151 -8.54 -0.77 0.34
CA PHE A 151 -7.15 -0.62 0.74
C PHE A 151 -7.02 -0.14 2.19
N GLY A 152 -7.79 0.87 2.58
CA GLY A 152 -7.83 1.38 3.95
C GLY A 152 -8.31 0.34 4.96
N ILE A 153 -9.44 -0.32 4.71
CA ILE A 153 -10.04 -1.30 5.63
C ILE A 153 -9.09 -2.47 5.95
N LEU A 154 -8.22 -2.83 5.01
CA LEU A 154 -7.28 -3.94 5.22
C LEU A 154 -6.14 -3.61 6.19
N HIS A 155 -5.91 -2.34 6.53
CA HIS A 155 -4.91 -1.96 7.52
C HIS A 155 -5.43 -2.22 8.94
N PRO A 156 -4.56 -2.70 9.86
CA PRO A 156 -5.02 -3.14 11.19
C PRO A 156 -5.36 -1.97 12.12
N ILE A 157 -4.61 -0.87 12.06
CA ILE A 157 -4.68 0.26 13.00
C ILE A 157 -5.63 1.34 12.45
N PRO A 158 -6.53 1.91 13.27
CA PRO A 158 -7.49 2.93 12.80
C PRO A 158 -6.86 4.11 12.07
N ALA A 159 -5.79 4.69 12.60
CA ALA A 159 -5.07 5.79 11.94
C ALA A 159 -4.45 5.34 10.59
N GLN A 160 -3.93 4.11 10.51
CA GLN A 160 -3.43 3.55 9.26
C GLN A 160 -4.55 3.33 8.24
N LYS A 161 -5.78 2.99 8.66
CA LYS A 161 -6.92 2.85 7.75
C LYS A 161 -7.24 4.16 7.04
N VAL A 162 -7.28 5.27 7.78
CA VAL A 162 -7.52 6.60 7.21
C VAL A 162 -6.37 7.03 6.31
N SER A 163 -5.14 6.86 6.79
CA SER A 163 -3.92 7.16 6.04
C SER A 163 -3.85 6.36 4.73
N ALA A 164 -4.09 5.06 4.79
CA ALA A 164 -4.09 4.19 3.63
C ALA A 164 -5.25 4.50 2.66
N PHE A 165 -6.42 4.88 3.15
CA PHE A 165 -7.51 5.36 2.29
C PHE A 165 -7.08 6.59 1.48
N ILE A 166 -6.47 7.59 2.13
CA ILE A 166 -6.00 8.83 1.48
C ILE A 166 -4.90 8.52 0.44
N THR A 167 -3.89 7.74 0.82
CA THR A 167 -2.86 7.30 -0.14
C THR A 167 -3.45 6.45 -1.25
N GLY A 168 -4.44 5.64 -0.94
CA GLY A 168 -5.22 4.87 -1.89
C GLY A 168 -5.84 5.72 -2.99
N LEU A 169 -6.48 6.83 -2.61
CA LEU A 169 -7.04 7.81 -3.56
C LEU A 169 -5.97 8.42 -4.46
N VAL A 170 -4.83 8.83 -3.88
CA VAL A 170 -3.72 9.44 -4.64
C VAL A 170 -3.16 8.44 -5.65
N PHE A 171 -2.81 7.22 -5.21
CA PHE A 171 -2.23 6.21 -6.09
C PHE A 171 -3.23 5.73 -7.14
N GLY A 172 -4.50 5.56 -6.76
CA GLY A 172 -5.57 5.19 -7.67
C GLY A 172 -5.81 6.23 -8.75
N PHE A 173 -5.78 7.53 -8.40
CA PHE A 173 -5.90 8.62 -9.36
C PHE A 173 -4.69 8.71 -10.29
N ILE A 174 -3.48 8.58 -9.76
CA ILE A 174 -2.25 8.58 -10.58
C ILE A 174 -2.27 7.41 -11.55
N TYR A 175 -2.64 6.21 -11.09
CA TYR A 175 -2.77 5.04 -11.95
C TYR A 175 -3.83 5.25 -13.05
N TYR A 176 -4.99 5.80 -12.70
CA TYR A 176 -6.02 6.15 -13.70
C TYR A 176 -5.50 7.08 -14.79
N LYS A 177 -4.72 8.11 -14.40
CA LYS A 177 -4.18 9.10 -15.34
C LYS A 177 -3.00 8.61 -16.16
N LYS A 178 -2.11 7.82 -15.57
CA LYS A 178 -0.83 7.43 -16.18
C LYS A 178 -0.87 6.04 -16.82
N LYS A 179 -1.78 5.17 -16.38
CA LYS A 179 -1.85 3.76 -16.78
C LYS A 179 -0.50 3.03 -16.66
N ASP A 180 0.32 3.49 -15.73
CA ASP A 180 1.65 2.97 -15.44
C ASP A 180 1.80 2.76 -13.94
N ILE A 181 1.85 1.50 -13.55
CA ILE A 181 1.87 1.07 -12.14
C ILE A 181 3.16 1.48 -11.41
N ARG A 182 4.25 1.74 -12.15
CA ARG A 182 5.54 2.12 -11.56
C ARG A 182 5.46 3.41 -10.75
N TYR A 183 4.56 4.33 -11.12
CA TYR A 183 4.31 5.55 -10.33
C TYR A 183 3.81 5.20 -8.93
N GLY A 184 2.76 4.40 -8.83
CA GLY A 184 2.21 3.94 -7.54
C GLY A 184 3.25 3.18 -6.73
N CYS A 185 3.95 2.22 -7.35
CA CYS A 185 5.00 1.44 -6.68
C CYS A 185 6.07 2.33 -6.05
N MET A 186 6.64 3.28 -6.79
CA MET A 186 7.72 4.13 -6.28
C MET A 186 7.25 5.14 -5.23
N LEU A 187 6.08 5.73 -5.42
CA LEU A 187 5.46 6.60 -4.41
C LEU A 187 5.19 5.83 -3.10
N HIS A 188 4.68 4.62 -3.21
CA HIS A 188 4.36 3.78 -2.06
C HIS A 188 5.63 3.32 -1.32
N ILE A 189 6.66 2.90 -2.06
CA ILE A 189 7.97 2.54 -1.49
C ILE A 189 8.57 3.74 -0.73
N GLY A 190 8.58 4.95 -1.32
CA GLY A 190 9.08 6.15 -0.67
C GLY A 190 8.29 6.54 0.58
N ASN A 191 6.97 6.46 0.51
CA ASN A 191 6.06 6.70 1.64
C ASN A 191 6.34 5.73 2.80
N ASN A 192 6.41 4.43 2.52
CA ASN A 192 6.65 3.40 3.53
C ASN A 192 8.08 3.41 4.05
N PHE A 193 9.06 3.74 3.21
CA PHE A 193 10.43 3.93 3.65
C PHE A 193 10.51 4.97 4.77
N MET A 194 9.92 6.15 4.55
CA MET A 194 9.97 7.22 5.54
C MET A 194 9.21 6.88 6.81
N ALA A 195 8.01 6.30 6.68
CA ALA A 195 7.22 5.84 7.83
C ALA A 195 7.99 4.80 8.67
N THR A 196 8.64 3.84 8.02
CA THR A 196 9.40 2.79 8.68
C THR A 196 10.66 3.34 9.34
N MET A 197 11.44 4.16 8.64
CA MET A 197 12.68 4.73 9.18
C MET A 197 12.40 5.63 10.39
N LEU A 198 11.36 6.48 10.33
CA LEU A 198 11.00 7.32 11.46
C LEU A 198 10.58 6.49 12.68
N SER A 199 9.85 5.39 12.48
CA SER A 199 9.45 4.49 13.58
C SER A 199 10.66 3.90 14.29
N TYR A 200 11.70 3.50 13.55
CA TYR A 200 12.94 3.00 14.14
C TYR A 200 13.74 4.09 14.85
N ILE A 201 13.84 5.29 14.28
CA ILE A 201 14.54 6.43 14.90
C ILE A 201 13.86 6.79 16.23
N LEU A 202 12.53 6.92 16.23
CA LEU A 202 11.78 7.24 17.45
C LEU A 202 11.93 6.14 18.51
N ALA A 203 11.87 4.87 18.11
CA ALA A 203 12.08 3.77 19.04
C ALA A 203 13.49 3.80 19.66
N ALA A 204 14.51 4.16 18.91
CA ALA A 204 15.89 4.27 19.41
C ALA A 204 16.16 5.48 20.32
N VAL A 205 15.33 6.55 20.23
CA VAL A 205 15.48 7.76 21.04
C VAL A 205 14.71 7.67 22.37
N ILE A 206 13.66 6.86 22.42
CA ILE A 206 12.77 6.72 23.60
C ILE A 206 13.29 5.64 24.58
N ILE A 207 14.22 4.79 24.14
CA ILE A 207 14.90 3.78 24.99
C ILE A 207 16.16 4.39 25.59
#